data_1d8ecb0c078c793bc3e7bb97e7411141
#
_entry.id   1d8ecb0c078c793bc3e7bb97e7411141
#
_cell.length_a   1.000
_cell.length_b   1.000
_cell.length_c   1.000
_cell.angle_alpha   90.00
_cell.angle_beta   90.00
_cell.angle_gamma   90.00
#
_symmetry.space_group_name_H-M   'P 1'
#
loop_
_entity.id
_entity.type
_entity.pdbx_description
1 polymer ?
#
loop_
_entity_poly.entity_id
_entity_poly.type
_entity_poly.pdbx_seq_one_letter_code
_entity_poly.pdbx_strand_id
1 'polypeptide(L)'
;VHQVHVVGHGGECKDLLLVLKQGAAHPRTFVCDNGSTFSFTAHDEATAMPQYAAQVGAYLYEPGAAAMKAGAFKWMGVHYGLKKLHPNSHLYTADVAVEGDFPGRAFKVEQVLGFGKDDVKLLRKVAPKANLTVRNFPATVDALRKKLKIKEGGDKFIFATTTSDNQHVMVVCRKK
;
A
#
# COMPACT_ATOMS: atom_id res chain seq x y z
N VAL A 1 -27.19 -7.67 -2.87
CA VAL A 1 -26.35 -7.10 -1.82
C VAL A 1 -26.43 -5.59 -1.90
N HIS A 2 -26.79 -4.93 -0.82
CA HIS A 2 -26.88 -3.47 -0.71
C HIS A 2 -25.56 -2.87 -0.25
N GLN A 3 -25.00 -3.40 0.85
CA GLN A 3 -23.70 -2.98 1.38
C GLN A 3 -22.81 -4.19 1.67
N VAL A 4 -21.51 -3.97 1.60
CA VAL A 4 -20.47 -4.92 2.04
C VAL A 4 -19.63 -4.23 3.10
N HIS A 5 -19.65 -4.73 4.32
CA HIS A 5 -18.78 -4.25 5.38
C HIS A 5 -17.54 -5.13 5.45
N VAL A 6 -16.38 -4.51 5.41
CA VAL A 6 -15.08 -5.18 5.47
C VAL A 6 -14.36 -4.68 6.72
N VAL A 7 -14.18 -5.57 7.69
CA VAL A 7 -13.54 -5.24 8.97
C VAL A 7 -12.13 -5.79 8.99
N GLY A 8 -11.15 -4.92 9.20
CA GLY A 8 -9.73 -5.25 9.32
C GLY A 8 -9.19 -4.94 10.72
N HIS A 9 -8.32 -5.80 11.21
CA HIS A 9 -7.58 -5.59 12.45
C HIS A 9 -6.22 -6.27 12.40
N GLY A 10 -5.18 -5.62 12.94
CA GLY A 10 -3.84 -6.20 13.03
C GLY A 10 -3.21 -6.55 11.66
N GLY A 11 -3.60 -5.85 10.59
CA GLY A 11 -3.10 -6.10 9.24
C GLY A 11 -3.85 -7.21 8.49
N GLU A 12 -4.92 -7.77 9.04
CA GLU A 12 -5.74 -8.82 8.44
C GLU A 12 -7.19 -8.39 8.29
N CYS A 13 -7.88 -8.94 7.28
CA CYS A 13 -9.34 -8.86 7.20
C CYS A 13 -9.92 -9.91 8.16
N LYS A 14 -10.75 -9.46 9.12
CA LYS A 14 -11.36 -10.32 10.13
C LYS A 14 -12.76 -10.75 9.74
N ASP A 15 -13.57 -9.80 9.27
CA ASP A 15 -14.96 -10.07 8.94
C ASP A 15 -15.36 -9.46 7.59
N LEU A 16 -16.30 -10.13 6.93
CA LEU A 16 -16.98 -9.69 5.73
C LEU A 16 -18.49 -9.83 5.94
N LEU A 17 -19.18 -8.72 6.17
CA LEU A 17 -20.62 -8.70 6.43
C LEU A 17 -21.37 -8.21 5.20
N LEU A 18 -22.43 -8.89 4.83
CA LEU A 18 -23.26 -8.55 3.69
C LEU A 18 -24.63 -8.04 4.17
N VAL A 19 -24.97 -6.80 3.82
CA VAL A 19 -26.28 -6.25 4.05
C VAL A 19 -27.15 -6.51 2.81
N LEU A 20 -28.23 -7.26 2.99
CA LEU A 20 -29.20 -7.56 1.95
C LEU A 20 -30.42 -6.62 2.10
N LYS A 21 -30.85 -6.01 1.01
CA LYS A 21 -32.05 -5.20 0.94
C LYS A 21 -32.82 -5.55 -0.32
N GLN A 22 -34.06 -5.93 -0.16
CA GLN A 22 -34.96 -6.20 -1.30
C GLN A 22 -35.16 -4.91 -2.12
N GLY A 23 -35.03 -5.01 -3.44
CA GLY A 23 -35.11 -3.86 -4.32
C GLY A 23 -33.96 -2.88 -4.20
N ALA A 24 -32.85 -3.28 -3.60
CA ALA A 24 -31.66 -2.41 -3.50
C ALA A 24 -31.16 -2.00 -4.89
N ALA A 25 -31.03 -0.70 -5.09
CA ALA A 25 -30.44 -0.13 -6.30
C ALA A 25 -28.91 -0.28 -6.28
N HIS A 26 -28.32 -0.36 -7.44
CA HIS A 26 -26.88 -0.19 -7.62
C HIS A 26 -26.55 1.33 -7.72
N PRO A 27 -25.32 1.74 -7.38
CA PRO A 27 -24.12 0.95 -7.10
C PRO A 27 -24.06 0.40 -5.67
N ARG A 28 -23.34 -0.74 -5.52
CA ARG A 28 -23.07 -1.35 -4.23
C ARG A 28 -22.11 -0.48 -3.42
N THR A 29 -22.40 -0.26 -2.14
CA THR A 29 -21.52 0.47 -1.21
C THR A 29 -20.63 -0.51 -0.44
N PHE A 30 -19.34 -0.17 -0.34
CA PHE A 30 -18.39 -0.82 0.54
C PHE A 30 -18.13 0.09 1.74
N VAL A 31 -18.19 -0.48 2.94
CA VAL A 31 -17.85 0.18 4.20
C VAL A 31 -16.66 -0.56 4.78
N CYS A 32 -15.53 0.12 4.89
CA CYS A 32 -14.28 -0.46 5.35
C CYS A 32 -13.93 0.11 6.71
N ASP A 33 -13.61 -0.75 7.67
CA ASP A 33 -13.13 -0.40 8.98
C ASP A 33 -11.76 -1.06 9.21
N ASN A 34 -10.77 -0.25 9.52
CA ASN A 34 -9.41 -0.70 9.85
C ASN A 34 -8.81 0.20 10.94
N GLY A 35 -9.64 0.54 11.96
CA GLY A 35 -9.32 1.53 12.99
C GLY A 35 -9.80 2.94 12.65
N SER A 36 -9.93 3.26 11.37
CA SER A 36 -10.72 4.37 10.84
C SER A 36 -11.69 3.82 9.80
N THR A 37 -12.90 4.41 9.74
CA THR A 37 -13.97 3.95 8.85
C THR A 37 -14.04 4.86 7.62
N PHE A 38 -14.11 4.27 6.44
CA PHE A 38 -14.38 4.96 5.18
C PHE A 38 -15.34 4.13 4.32
N SER A 39 -15.97 4.78 3.36
CA SER A 39 -16.87 4.10 2.41
C SER A 39 -16.69 4.62 0.99
N PHE A 40 -16.94 3.75 0.04
CA PHE A 40 -16.96 4.05 -1.39
C PHE A 40 -17.96 3.14 -2.09
N THR A 41 -18.34 3.48 -3.32
CA THR A 41 -19.21 2.63 -4.13
C THR A 41 -18.40 1.86 -5.17
N ALA A 42 -18.98 0.77 -5.68
CA ALA A 42 -18.41 0.04 -6.81
C ALA A 42 -18.24 0.96 -8.05
N HIS A 43 -19.11 1.97 -8.19
CA HIS A 43 -19.03 2.97 -9.24
C HIS A 43 -17.82 3.89 -9.05
N ASP A 44 -17.58 4.36 -7.82
CA ASP A 44 -16.43 5.22 -7.51
C ASP A 44 -15.10 4.54 -7.87
N GLU A 45 -14.93 3.26 -7.50
CA GLU A 45 -13.74 2.51 -7.87
C GLU A 45 -13.64 2.29 -9.39
N ALA A 46 -14.77 1.97 -10.04
CA ALA A 46 -14.78 1.72 -11.48
C ALA A 46 -14.41 2.97 -12.30
N THR A 47 -14.88 4.15 -11.89
CA THR A 47 -14.68 5.42 -12.59
C THR A 47 -13.45 6.19 -12.14
N ALA A 48 -12.85 5.84 -11.00
CA ALA A 48 -11.66 6.49 -10.50
C ALA A 48 -10.49 6.41 -11.50
N MET A 49 -9.83 7.54 -11.73
CA MET A 49 -8.68 7.68 -12.62
C MET A 49 -7.46 8.14 -11.79
N PRO A 50 -6.74 7.21 -11.16
CA PRO A 50 -5.60 7.54 -10.32
C PRO A 50 -4.43 8.02 -11.18
N GLN A 51 -3.67 8.96 -10.65
CA GLN A 51 -2.37 9.32 -11.21
C GLN A 51 -1.32 8.28 -10.82
N TYR A 52 -0.32 8.11 -11.68
CA TYR A 52 0.85 7.26 -11.42
C TYR A 52 2.09 8.12 -11.23
N ALA A 53 2.93 7.72 -10.26
CA ALA A 53 4.20 8.38 -10.02
C ALA A 53 5.31 7.67 -10.79
N ALA A 54 6.13 8.43 -11.51
CA ALA A 54 7.35 7.92 -12.12
C ALA A 54 8.44 7.65 -11.06
N GLN A 55 8.39 8.38 -9.94
CA GLN A 55 9.35 8.27 -8.84
C GLN A 55 8.62 8.22 -7.51
N VAL A 56 9.24 7.60 -6.52
CA VAL A 56 8.75 7.59 -5.13
C VAL A 56 9.01 8.96 -4.50
N GLY A 57 7.97 9.59 -3.96
CA GLY A 57 8.04 10.87 -3.26
C GLY A 57 8.51 10.73 -1.81
N ALA A 58 8.36 11.79 -1.03
CA ALA A 58 8.82 11.85 0.36
C ALA A 58 8.03 10.94 1.32
N TYR A 59 6.83 10.52 0.94
CA TYR A 59 5.96 9.65 1.74
C TYR A 59 5.48 8.45 0.94
N LEU A 60 5.41 7.29 1.62
CA LEU A 60 4.87 6.05 1.08
C LEU A 60 3.65 5.63 1.93
N TYR A 61 2.60 5.17 1.25
CA TYR A 61 1.36 4.74 1.88
C TYR A 61 1.01 3.32 1.45
N GLU A 62 0.68 2.49 2.43
CA GLU A 62 0.21 1.13 2.22
C GLU A 62 -1.21 0.99 2.80
N PRO A 63 -2.22 0.65 1.99
CA PRO A 63 -3.59 0.46 2.46
C PRO A 63 -3.70 -0.62 3.51
N GLY A 64 -4.62 -0.44 4.44
CA GLY A 64 -4.99 -1.46 5.41
C GLY A 64 -5.71 -2.65 4.78
N ALA A 65 -5.82 -3.73 5.55
CA ALA A 65 -6.39 -4.99 5.08
C ALA A 65 -7.84 -4.86 4.60
N ALA A 66 -8.65 -4.01 5.25
CA ALA A 66 -10.04 -3.77 4.83
C ALA A 66 -10.10 -3.11 3.44
N ALA A 67 -9.29 -2.08 3.18
CA ALA A 67 -9.20 -1.43 1.87
C ALA A 67 -8.73 -2.38 0.77
N MET A 68 -7.71 -3.18 1.08
CA MET A 68 -7.17 -4.20 0.16
C MET A 68 -8.21 -5.25 -0.17
N LYS A 69 -8.96 -5.75 0.81
CA LYS A 69 -10.02 -6.76 0.62
C LYS A 69 -11.22 -6.22 -0.13
N ALA A 70 -11.58 -4.96 0.11
CA ALA A 70 -12.67 -4.29 -0.60
C ALA A 70 -12.33 -3.90 -2.05
N GLY A 71 -11.04 -3.88 -2.41
CA GLY A 71 -10.58 -3.52 -3.75
C GLY A 71 -10.58 -2.01 -4.02
N ALA A 72 -10.42 -1.17 -2.99
CA ALA A 72 -10.39 0.30 -3.10
C ALA A 72 -9.05 0.83 -3.69
N PHE A 73 -8.64 0.32 -4.84
CA PHE A 73 -7.28 0.55 -5.34
C PHE A 73 -7.11 1.86 -6.11
N LYS A 74 -8.06 2.20 -6.96
CA LYS A 74 -8.02 3.45 -7.72
C LYS A 74 -8.63 4.60 -6.92
N TRP A 75 -9.77 4.32 -6.28
CA TRP A 75 -10.48 5.29 -5.46
C TRP A 75 -9.59 5.89 -4.36
N MET A 76 -8.81 5.07 -3.64
CA MET A 76 -7.90 5.57 -2.60
C MET A 76 -6.88 6.56 -3.15
N GLY A 77 -6.30 6.31 -4.31
CA GLY A 77 -5.38 7.26 -4.95
C GLY A 77 -6.03 8.61 -5.20
N VAL A 78 -7.22 8.60 -5.77
CA VAL A 78 -7.99 9.83 -6.08
C VAL A 78 -8.46 10.52 -4.81
N HIS A 79 -9.08 9.78 -3.88
CA HIS A 79 -9.68 10.32 -2.66
C HIS A 79 -8.66 11.00 -1.73
N TYR A 80 -7.48 10.39 -1.57
CA TYR A 80 -6.41 10.91 -0.72
C TYR A 80 -5.39 11.79 -1.47
N GLY A 81 -5.61 12.09 -2.75
CA GLY A 81 -4.68 12.88 -3.55
C GLY A 81 -3.30 12.23 -3.73
N LEU A 82 -3.25 10.90 -3.71
CA LEU A 82 -2.04 10.12 -3.79
C LEU A 82 -1.78 9.60 -5.21
N LYS A 83 -0.51 9.49 -5.59
CA LYS A 83 -0.11 8.84 -6.83
C LYS A 83 0.20 7.36 -6.57
N LYS A 84 -0.28 6.46 -7.43
CA LYS A 84 0.07 5.04 -7.37
C LYS A 84 1.47 4.81 -7.91
N LEU A 85 2.24 3.91 -7.29
CA LEU A 85 3.55 3.53 -7.82
C LEU A 85 3.43 2.62 -9.05
N HIS A 86 2.39 1.76 -9.11
CA HIS A 86 2.12 0.87 -10.23
C HIS A 86 0.66 0.38 -10.16
N PRO A 87 0.00 0.03 -11.27
CA PRO A 87 -1.36 -0.52 -11.23
C PRO A 87 -1.55 -1.66 -10.23
N ASN A 88 -0.57 -2.55 -10.12
CA ASN A 88 -0.63 -3.80 -9.35
C ASN A 88 0.11 -3.77 -8.00
N SER A 89 0.84 -2.70 -7.67
CA SER A 89 1.61 -2.65 -6.40
C SER A 89 0.76 -2.34 -5.18
N HIS A 90 -0.36 -1.61 -5.39
CA HIS A 90 -1.22 -1.10 -4.34
C HIS A 90 -0.46 -0.32 -3.26
N LEU A 91 0.63 0.34 -3.67
CA LEU A 91 1.39 1.30 -2.91
C LEU A 91 1.19 2.69 -3.53
N TYR A 92 1.15 3.69 -2.66
CA TYR A 92 0.93 5.08 -3.07
C TYR A 92 2.03 5.97 -2.52
N THR A 93 2.23 7.11 -3.16
CA THR A 93 3.27 8.07 -2.76
C THR A 93 2.79 9.50 -2.88
N ALA A 94 3.40 10.38 -2.11
CA ALA A 94 3.21 11.83 -2.18
C ALA A 94 4.49 12.56 -1.73
N ASP A 95 4.65 13.80 -2.17
CA ASP A 95 5.75 14.68 -1.74
C ASP A 95 5.42 15.41 -0.44
N VAL A 96 4.13 15.56 -0.14
CA VAL A 96 3.61 16.16 1.10
C VAL A 96 2.78 15.11 1.83
N ALA A 97 2.85 15.10 3.16
CA ALA A 97 2.06 14.17 3.96
C ALA A 97 0.56 14.43 3.79
N VAL A 98 -0.23 13.36 3.65
CA VAL A 98 -1.69 13.44 3.69
C VAL A 98 -2.12 14.00 5.03
N GLU A 99 -3.04 14.95 5.02
CA GLU A 99 -3.72 15.47 6.20
C GLU A 99 -4.81 14.49 6.65
N GLY A 100 -4.95 14.33 7.97
CA GLY A 100 -5.90 13.39 8.56
C GLY A 100 -5.45 11.91 8.52
N ASP A 101 -6.42 11.03 8.77
CA ASP A 101 -6.17 9.61 8.92
C ASP A 101 -6.22 8.87 7.58
N PHE A 102 -5.09 8.33 7.17
CA PHE A 102 -5.06 7.37 6.07
C PHE A 102 -5.40 5.96 6.60
N PRO A 103 -6.36 5.23 6.00
CA PRO A 103 -6.79 3.91 6.48
C PRO A 103 -5.78 2.83 6.11
N GLY A 104 -4.63 2.88 6.73
CA GLY A 104 -3.49 2.01 6.47
C GLY A 104 -2.25 2.44 7.22
N ARG A 105 -1.09 2.23 6.60
CA ARG A 105 0.20 2.62 7.15
C ARG A 105 0.83 3.73 6.33
N ALA A 106 1.31 4.77 7.00
CA ALA A 106 2.06 5.87 6.40
C ALA A 106 3.52 5.82 6.82
N PHE A 107 4.41 6.08 5.88
CA PHE A 107 5.86 6.03 6.09
C PHE A 107 6.52 7.28 5.51
N LYS A 108 7.57 7.75 6.18
CA LYS A 108 8.49 8.73 5.63
C LYS A 108 9.60 8.01 4.88
N VAL A 109 9.78 8.34 3.61
CA VAL A 109 10.82 7.76 2.75
C VAL A 109 12.17 8.36 3.12
N GLU A 110 13.17 7.50 3.32
CA GLU A 110 14.55 7.91 3.59
C GLU A 110 15.43 7.74 2.34
N GLN A 111 15.24 6.62 1.63
CA GLN A 111 16.02 6.31 0.42
C GLN A 111 15.21 5.44 -0.53
N VAL A 112 15.47 5.60 -1.82
CA VAL A 112 15.00 4.71 -2.89
C VAL A 112 16.23 4.14 -3.58
N LEU A 113 16.36 2.82 -3.57
CA LEU A 113 17.51 2.08 -4.08
C LEU A 113 17.07 1.08 -5.14
N GLY A 114 17.93 0.85 -6.12
CA GLY A 114 17.76 -0.25 -7.08
C GLY A 114 18.25 -1.59 -6.52
N PHE A 115 18.53 -2.54 -7.43
CA PHE A 115 19.04 -3.88 -7.10
C PHE A 115 20.47 -4.12 -7.61
N GLY A 116 21.19 -3.04 -7.99
CA GLY A 116 22.60 -3.08 -8.32
C GLY A 116 23.48 -3.49 -7.13
N LYS A 117 24.70 -3.89 -7.40
CA LYS A 117 25.67 -4.32 -6.34
C LYS A 117 25.91 -3.21 -5.32
N ASP A 118 26.03 -1.97 -5.77
CA ASP A 118 26.28 -0.81 -4.91
C ASP A 118 25.03 -0.45 -4.10
N ASP A 119 23.83 -0.51 -4.68
CA ASP A 119 22.56 -0.32 -3.97
C ASP A 119 22.39 -1.33 -2.84
N VAL A 120 22.64 -2.61 -3.10
CA VAL A 120 22.54 -3.66 -2.09
C VAL A 120 23.59 -3.47 -0.98
N LYS A 121 24.80 -3.01 -1.33
CA LYS A 121 25.83 -2.68 -0.34
C LYS A 121 25.43 -1.49 0.53
N LEU A 122 24.87 -0.45 -0.08
CA LEU A 122 24.34 0.72 0.63
C LEU A 122 23.18 0.33 1.53
N LEU A 123 22.22 -0.47 1.02
CA LEU A 123 21.08 -0.97 1.80
C LEU A 123 21.53 -1.66 3.09
N ARG A 124 22.52 -2.56 3.01
CA ARG A 124 23.07 -3.26 4.19
C ARG A 124 23.68 -2.32 5.21
N LYS A 125 24.24 -1.20 4.76
CA LYS A 125 24.82 -0.16 5.65
C LYS A 125 23.73 0.66 6.33
N VAL A 126 22.70 1.07 5.60
CA VAL A 126 21.65 1.98 6.10
C VAL A 126 20.50 1.25 6.80
N ALA A 127 20.22 0.00 6.42
CA ALA A 127 19.15 -0.81 6.97
C ALA A 127 19.59 -2.29 7.19
N PRO A 128 20.58 -2.56 8.07
CA PRO A 128 21.06 -3.91 8.34
C PRO A 128 20.00 -4.80 9.01
N LYS A 129 18.99 -4.16 9.63
CA LYS A 129 17.83 -4.77 10.26
C LYS A 129 16.59 -4.00 9.83
N ALA A 130 15.60 -4.68 9.23
CA ALA A 130 14.40 -4.03 8.72
C ALA A 130 13.22 -5.00 8.56
N ASN A 131 12.02 -4.45 8.61
CA ASN A 131 10.78 -5.14 8.26
C ASN A 131 10.61 -5.09 6.73
N LEU A 132 10.73 -6.23 6.07
CA LEU A 132 10.67 -6.33 4.61
C LEU A 132 9.27 -6.70 4.14
N THR A 133 8.74 -5.91 3.22
CA THR A 133 7.47 -6.15 2.53
C THR A 133 7.72 -6.21 1.02
N VAL A 134 7.02 -7.12 0.35
CA VAL A 134 7.07 -7.29 -1.10
C VAL A 134 5.71 -6.97 -1.69
N ARG A 135 5.66 -6.08 -2.69
CA ARG A 135 4.45 -5.69 -3.42
C ARG A 135 4.74 -5.61 -4.92
N ASN A 136 4.07 -6.45 -5.71
CA ASN A 136 4.29 -6.51 -7.17
C ASN A 136 5.79 -6.62 -7.54
N PHE A 137 6.44 -7.64 -7.03
CA PHE A 137 7.88 -7.87 -7.20
C PHE A 137 8.16 -9.36 -7.43
N PRO A 138 9.09 -9.76 -8.33
CA PRO A 138 9.30 -11.14 -8.75
C PRO A 138 10.15 -11.97 -7.77
N ALA A 139 9.98 -11.77 -6.47
CA ALA A 139 10.63 -12.57 -5.43
C ALA A 139 9.77 -12.60 -4.16
N THR A 140 9.90 -13.67 -3.38
CA THR A 140 9.30 -13.77 -2.05
C THR A 140 10.12 -12.98 -1.01
N VAL A 141 9.49 -12.66 0.12
CA VAL A 141 10.15 -11.99 1.26
C VAL A 141 11.39 -12.79 1.69
N ASP A 142 11.27 -14.12 1.83
CA ASP A 142 12.37 -14.97 2.31
C ASP A 142 13.53 -15.05 1.33
N ALA A 143 13.25 -15.19 0.03
CA ALA A 143 14.26 -15.20 -1.01
C ALA A 143 15.02 -13.86 -1.06
N LEU A 144 14.26 -12.75 -0.97
CA LEU A 144 14.84 -11.43 -0.98
C LEU A 144 15.66 -11.14 0.27
N ARG A 145 15.17 -11.52 1.45
CA ARG A 145 15.89 -11.40 2.73
C ARG A 145 17.25 -12.11 2.70
N LYS A 146 17.27 -13.36 2.20
CA LYS A 146 18.51 -14.13 2.02
C LYS A 146 19.49 -13.42 1.05
N LYS A 147 18.99 -12.96 -0.09
CA LYS A 147 19.78 -12.24 -1.10
C LYS A 147 20.37 -10.93 -0.55
N LEU A 148 19.55 -10.15 0.15
CA LEU A 148 19.94 -8.86 0.72
C LEU A 148 20.80 -9.00 1.99
N LYS A 149 20.77 -10.15 2.65
CA LYS A 149 21.49 -10.42 3.93
C LYS A 149 21.13 -9.40 5.02
N ILE A 150 19.85 -9.06 5.16
CA ILE A 150 19.33 -8.18 6.20
C ILE A 150 18.60 -9.00 7.28
N LYS A 151 18.69 -8.54 8.54
CA LYS A 151 17.99 -9.15 9.68
C LYS A 151 16.53 -8.64 9.74
N GLU A 152 15.64 -9.43 10.33
CA GLU A 152 14.26 -9.04 10.54
C GLU A 152 14.10 -8.10 11.74
N GLY A 153 13.11 -7.16 11.63
CA GLY A 153 12.72 -6.25 12.71
C GLY A 153 13.44 -4.90 12.67
N GLY A 154 13.44 -4.21 13.80
CA GLY A 154 13.94 -2.83 13.90
C GLY A 154 12.85 -1.80 13.53
N ASP A 155 13.27 -0.54 13.45
CA ASP A 155 12.42 0.62 13.18
C ASP A 155 12.30 0.97 11.70
N LYS A 156 13.12 0.35 10.85
CA LYS A 156 13.09 0.56 9.40
C LYS A 156 12.19 -0.44 8.70
N PHE A 157 11.61 0.03 7.62
CA PHE A 157 10.78 -0.75 6.69
C PHE A 157 11.41 -0.67 5.29
N ILE A 158 11.38 -1.79 4.59
CA ILE A 158 11.81 -1.86 3.19
C ILE A 158 10.65 -2.41 2.38
N PHE A 159 10.21 -1.65 1.39
CA PHE A 159 9.24 -2.11 0.39
C PHE A 159 9.97 -2.42 -0.91
N ALA A 160 10.02 -3.70 -1.28
CA ALA A 160 10.46 -4.10 -2.61
C ALA A 160 9.25 -4.09 -3.55
N THR A 161 9.30 -3.27 -4.58
CA THR A 161 8.16 -3.05 -5.47
C THR A 161 8.60 -2.72 -6.90
N THR A 162 7.62 -2.63 -7.79
CA THR A 162 7.78 -2.16 -9.16
C THR A 162 7.08 -0.82 -9.33
N THR A 163 7.74 0.13 -9.96
CA THR A 163 7.21 1.47 -10.30
C THR A 163 6.46 1.45 -11.64
N SER A 164 5.78 2.55 -11.98
CA SER A 164 4.96 2.66 -13.18
C SER A 164 5.74 2.54 -14.51
N ASP A 165 7.04 2.82 -14.46
CA ASP A 165 7.99 2.63 -15.58
C ASP A 165 8.67 1.24 -15.55
N ASN A 166 8.11 0.30 -14.79
CA ASN A 166 8.58 -1.08 -14.63
C ASN A 166 9.97 -1.23 -13.98
N GLN A 167 10.45 -0.20 -13.26
CA GLN A 167 11.69 -0.33 -12.51
C GLN A 167 11.45 -1.05 -11.19
N HIS A 168 12.34 -1.98 -10.86
CA HIS A 168 12.36 -2.63 -9.54
C HIS A 168 13.13 -1.76 -8.55
N VAL A 169 12.47 -1.38 -7.44
CA VAL A 169 13.06 -0.52 -6.41
C VAL A 169 12.86 -1.09 -5.01
N MET A 170 13.77 -0.71 -4.12
CA MET A 170 13.67 -0.89 -2.67
C MET A 170 13.47 0.47 -2.03
N VAL A 171 12.32 0.70 -1.42
CA VAL A 171 11.99 1.93 -0.69
C VAL A 171 12.31 1.70 0.77
N VAL A 172 13.34 2.39 1.28
CA VAL A 172 13.73 2.39 2.70
C VAL A 172 13.00 3.53 3.40
N CYS A 173 12.26 3.21 4.45
CA CYS A 173 11.45 4.20 5.14
C CYS A 173 11.28 3.88 6.63
N ARG A 174 10.74 4.86 7.37
CA ARG A 174 10.32 4.73 8.77
C ARG A 174 8.82 5.01 8.87
N LYS A 175 8.18 4.38 9.85
CA LYS A 175 6.77 4.67 10.16
C LYS A 175 6.64 6.16 10.54
N LYS A 176 5.60 6.80 9.98
CA LYS A 176 5.21 8.17 10.32
C LYS A 176 4.59 8.22 11.72
#